data_d9b6c6a8469e62b98491522a980a2f01
#
_entry.id   d9b6c6a8469e62b98491522a980a2f01
#
_cell.length_a   1.000
_cell.length_b   1.000
_cell.length_c   1.000
_cell.angle_alpha   90.00
_cell.angle_beta   90.00
_cell.angle_gamma   90.00
#
_symmetry.space_group_name_H-M   'P 1'
#
loop_
_entity.id
_entity.type
_entity.pdbx_description
1 polymer ?
#
loop_
_entity_poly.entity_id
_entity_poly.type
_entity_poly.pdbx_seq_one_letter_code
_entity_poly.pdbx_strand_id
1 'polypeptide(L)'
;DLVKTLRMNYLFDFYQSLLTNKQRNYLELFYLEDYSLSEIADTFNVSRQAVYDNIRRTGDLVEDYEKKLELYQKFEQRREIYDEMKQHLSNPEQIQRYIQQLEDLE
;
A
#
# COMPACT_ATOMS: atom_id res chain seq x y z
N ASP A 1 -14.23 5.19 -2.64
CA ASP A 1 -14.21 5.65 -1.25
C ASP A 1 -12.78 6.04 -0.88
N LEU A 2 -12.64 7.13 -0.15
CA LEU A 2 -11.33 7.72 0.19
C LEU A 2 -10.44 6.77 0.99
N VAL A 3 -11.01 6.04 1.94
CA VAL A 3 -10.26 5.09 2.79
C VAL A 3 -9.66 3.98 1.93
N LYS A 4 -10.44 3.42 1.00
CA LYS A 4 -9.96 2.38 0.10
C LYS A 4 -8.87 2.90 -0.84
N THR A 5 -9.02 4.14 -1.31
CA THR A 5 -8.03 4.77 -2.19
C THR A 5 -6.72 5.00 -1.45
N LEU A 6 -6.76 5.51 -0.22
CA LEU A 6 -5.57 5.72 0.61
C LEU A 6 -4.87 4.40 0.91
N ARG A 7 -5.64 3.37 1.27
CA ARG A 7 -5.08 2.04 1.49
C ARG A 7 -4.35 1.53 0.25
N MET A 8 -4.98 1.61 -0.92
CA MET A 8 -4.37 1.12 -2.16
C MET A 8 -3.10 1.91 -2.51
N ASN A 9 -3.07 3.20 -2.24
CA ASN A 9 -1.87 4.01 -2.47
C ASN A 9 -0.68 3.47 -1.66
N TYR A 10 -0.89 3.13 -0.38
CA TYR A 10 0.16 2.53 0.45
C TYR A 10 0.55 1.14 -0.03
N LEU A 11 -0.43 0.29 -0.34
CA LEU A 11 -0.15 -1.05 -0.82
C LEU A 11 0.61 -1.02 -2.15
N PHE A 12 0.26 -0.10 -3.03
CA PHE A 12 0.97 0.09 -4.29
C PHE A 12 2.45 0.40 -4.04
N ASP A 13 2.73 1.32 -3.11
CA ASP A 13 4.11 1.69 -2.79
C ASP A 13 4.92 0.48 -2.33
N PHE A 14 4.34 -0.37 -1.49
CA PHE A 14 5.05 -1.54 -1.00
C PHE A 14 5.22 -2.64 -2.04
N TYR A 15 4.24 -2.83 -2.91
CA TYR A 15 4.17 -4.03 -3.75
C TYR A 15 4.34 -3.76 -5.25
N GLN A 16 4.53 -2.53 -5.68
CA GLN A 16 4.60 -2.19 -7.10
C GLN A 16 5.70 -2.96 -7.86
N SER A 17 6.81 -3.24 -7.21
CA SER A 17 7.92 -3.94 -7.83
C SER A 17 7.61 -5.41 -8.13
N LEU A 18 6.54 -5.96 -7.55
CA LEU A 18 6.07 -7.32 -7.78
C LEU A 18 5.06 -7.41 -8.92
N LEU A 19 4.69 -6.27 -9.50
CA LEU A 19 3.69 -6.20 -10.56
C LEU A 19 4.36 -6.14 -11.93
N THR A 20 3.64 -6.62 -12.95
CA THR A 20 4.07 -6.40 -14.34
C THR A 20 3.99 -4.91 -14.67
N ASN A 21 4.67 -4.48 -15.73
CA ASN A 21 4.60 -3.08 -16.16
C ASN A 21 3.16 -2.64 -16.45
N LYS A 22 2.39 -3.49 -17.09
CA LYS A 22 0.99 -3.19 -17.43
C LYS A 22 0.13 -3.05 -16.17
N GLN A 23 0.26 -3.99 -15.22
CA GLN A 23 -0.46 -3.95 -13.96
C GLN A 23 -0.12 -2.68 -13.17
N ARG A 24 1.16 -2.38 -13.08
CA ARG A 24 1.63 -1.20 -12.36
C ARG A 24 1.13 0.08 -13.01
N ASN A 25 1.23 0.20 -14.33
CA ASN A 25 0.81 1.40 -15.05
C ASN A 25 -0.69 1.67 -14.88
N TYR A 26 -1.52 0.65 -15.00
CA TYR A 26 -2.97 0.83 -14.86
C TYR A 26 -3.35 1.21 -13.43
N LEU A 27 -2.75 0.56 -12.44
CA LEU A 27 -3.02 0.85 -11.04
C LEU A 27 -2.57 2.26 -10.67
N GLU A 28 -1.39 2.66 -11.14
CA GLU A 28 -0.85 4.00 -10.89
C GLU A 28 -1.74 5.08 -11.49
N LEU A 29 -2.13 4.92 -12.75
CA LEU A 29 -2.99 5.89 -13.41
C LEU A 29 -4.33 6.03 -12.70
N PHE A 30 -4.92 4.92 -12.30
CA PHE A 30 -6.25 4.93 -11.69
C PHE A 30 -6.23 5.48 -10.26
N TYR A 31 -5.31 5.01 -9.41
CA TYR A 31 -5.30 5.36 -7.98
C TYR A 31 -4.46 6.59 -7.65
N LEU A 32 -3.35 6.82 -8.35
CA LEU A 32 -2.45 7.94 -8.03
C LEU A 32 -2.64 9.14 -8.95
N GLU A 33 -2.92 8.91 -10.23
CA GLU A 33 -3.06 9.99 -11.22
C GLU A 33 -4.52 10.37 -11.48
N ASP A 34 -5.45 9.69 -10.81
CA ASP A 34 -6.89 9.99 -10.86
C ASP A 34 -7.50 9.89 -12.27
N TYR A 35 -6.97 8.98 -13.09
CA TYR A 35 -7.57 8.70 -14.39
C TYR A 35 -8.85 7.90 -14.23
N SER A 36 -9.85 8.17 -15.08
CA SER A 36 -11.03 7.31 -15.17
C SER A 36 -10.70 6.04 -15.95
N LEU A 37 -11.55 5.03 -15.81
CA LEU A 37 -11.41 3.79 -16.60
C LEU A 37 -11.44 4.08 -18.09
N SER A 38 -12.30 5.01 -18.52
CA SER A 38 -12.42 5.40 -19.92
C SER A 38 -11.16 6.10 -20.44
N GLU A 39 -10.57 6.96 -19.62
CA GLU A 39 -9.32 7.64 -19.98
C GLU A 39 -8.17 6.68 -20.15
N ILE A 40 -8.07 5.67 -19.27
CA ILE A 40 -7.04 4.64 -19.39
C ILE A 40 -7.29 3.80 -20.64
N ALA A 41 -8.55 3.40 -20.87
CA ALA A 41 -8.93 2.63 -22.05
C ALA A 41 -8.54 3.36 -23.35
N ASP A 42 -8.81 4.66 -23.42
CA ASP A 42 -8.45 5.47 -24.57
C ASP A 42 -6.94 5.58 -24.76
N THR A 43 -6.21 5.79 -23.67
CA THR A 43 -4.75 5.92 -23.70
C THR A 43 -4.07 4.67 -24.26
N PHE A 44 -4.55 3.50 -23.89
CA PHE A 44 -3.92 2.22 -24.27
C PHE A 44 -4.65 1.51 -25.42
N ASN A 45 -5.69 2.14 -25.96
CA ASN A 45 -6.49 1.58 -27.07
C ASN A 45 -7.01 0.17 -26.76
N VAL A 46 -7.62 0.04 -25.59
CA VAL A 46 -8.28 -1.19 -25.13
C VAL A 46 -9.69 -0.85 -24.65
N SER A 47 -10.51 -1.88 -24.35
CA SER A 47 -11.85 -1.65 -23.86
C SER A 47 -11.83 -1.20 -22.41
N ARG A 48 -12.86 -0.43 -22.02
CA ARG A 48 -13.06 -0.02 -20.64
C ARG A 48 -13.19 -1.23 -19.71
N GLN A 49 -13.87 -2.28 -20.18
CA GLN A 49 -14.04 -3.51 -19.41
C GLN A 49 -12.70 -4.21 -19.16
N ALA A 50 -11.81 -4.22 -20.16
CA ALA A 50 -10.47 -4.81 -20.01
C ALA A 50 -9.66 -4.07 -18.95
N VAL A 51 -9.75 -2.73 -18.92
CA VAL A 51 -9.10 -1.92 -17.90
C VAL A 51 -9.67 -2.25 -16.51
N TYR A 52 -10.99 -2.26 -16.39
CA TYR A 52 -11.66 -2.58 -15.13
C TYR A 52 -11.23 -3.95 -14.60
N ASP A 53 -11.25 -4.97 -15.45
CA ASP A 53 -10.88 -6.33 -15.05
C ASP A 53 -9.41 -6.40 -14.61
N ASN A 54 -8.52 -5.71 -15.32
CA ASN A 54 -7.11 -5.69 -14.97
C ASN A 54 -6.89 -5.02 -13.61
N ILE A 55 -7.49 -3.85 -13.40
CA ILE A 55 -7.34 -3.10 -12.14
C ILE A 55 -7.91 -3.90 -10.97
N ARG A 56 -9.07 -4.55 -11.15
CA ARG A 56 -9.68 -5.37 -10.11
C ARG A 56 -8.78 -6.55 -9.74
N ARG A 57 -8.30 -7.28 -10.75
CA ARG A 57 -7.43 -8.45 -10.50
C ARG A 57 -6.11 -8.05 -9.89
N THR A 58 -5.53 -6.94 -10.33
CA THR A 58 -4.27 -6.45 -9.77
C THR A 58 -4.47 -5.98 -8.32
N GLY A 59 -5.59 -5.31 -8.04
CA GLY A 59 -5.94 -4.92 -6.68
C GLY A 59 -6.05 -6.13 -5.75
N ASP A 60 -6.72 -7.19 -6.22
CA ASP A 60 -6.85 -8.43 -5.45
C ASP A 60 -5.48 -9.09 -5.22
N LEU A 61 -4.61 -9.05 -6.23
CA LEU A 61 -3.25 -9.59 -6.12
C LEU A 61 -2.44 -8.83 -5.07
N VAL A 62 -2.52 -7.50 -5.08
CA VAL A 62 -1.82 -6.65 -4.10
C VAL A 62 -2.33 -6.92 -2.68
N GLU A 63 -3.65 -7.06 -2.51
CA GLU A 63 -4.23 -7.42 -1.22
C GLU A 63 -3.76 -8.80 -0.76
N ASP A 64 -3.61 -9.74 -1.68
CA ASP A 64 -3.10 -11.07 -1.35
C ASP A 64 -1.64 -11.02 -0.90
N TYR A 65 -0.81 -10.19 -1.55
CA TYR A 65 0.56 -9.95 -1.09
C TYR A 65 0.57 -9.40 0.34
N GLU A 66 -0.28 -8.42 0.62
CA GLU A 66 -0.35 -7.82 1.96
C GLU A 66 -0.79 -8.85 2.99
N LYS A 67 -1.74 -9.69 2.66
CA LYS A 67 -2.21 -10.75 3.55
C LYS A 67 -1.07 -11.71 3.93
N LYS A 68 -0.17 -11.98 2.99
CA LYS A 68 0.95 -12.90 3.18
C LYS A 68 2.17 -12.24 3.81
N LEU A 69 2.51 -11.03 3.39
CA LEU A 69 3.76 -10.36 3.74
C LEU A 69 3.62 -9.32 4.84
N GLU A 70 2.44 -8.73 4.99
CA GLU A 70 2.11 -7.76 6.05
C GLU A 70 3.02 -6.53 6.09
N LEU A 71 3.56 -6.10 4.95
CA LEU A 71 4.49 -4.96 4.93
C LEU A 71 3.82 -3.66 5.37
N TYR A 72 2.60 -3.42 4.93
CA TYR A 72 1.85 -2.24 5.32
C TYR A 72 1.42 -2.29 6.77
N GLN A 73 0.90 -3.44 7.22
CA GLN A 73 0.49 -3.62 8.61
C GLN A 73 1.67 -3.39 9.57
N LYS A 74 2.83 -3.95 9.26
CA LYS A 74 4.04 -3.77 10.08
C LYS A 74 4.53 -2.33 10.03
N PHE A 75 4.41 -1.67 8.88
CA PHE A 75 4.75 -0.26 8.74
C PHE A 75 3.88 0.60 9.67
N GLU A 76 2.57 0.37 9.69
CA GLU A 76 1.66 1.09 10.59
C GLU A 76 2.01 0.87 12.06
N GLN A 77 2.29 -0.38 12.44
CA GLN A 77 2.68 -0.72 13.80
C GLN A 77 3.99 -0.01 14.20
N ARG A 78 4.97 0.02 13.31
CA ARG A 78 6.23 0.74 13.56
C ARG A 78 5.98 2.23 13.75
N ARG A 79 5.14 2.83 12.92
CA ARG A 79 4.81 4.25 13.00
C ARG A 79 4.20 4.61 14.34
N GLU A 80 3.29 3.80 14.83
CA GLU A 80 2.67 4.00 16.14
C GLU A 80 3.71 3.94 17.27
N ILE A 81 4.63 2.97 17.19
CA ILE A 81 5.68 2.83 18.19
C ILE A 81 6.63 4.02 18.14
N TYR A 82 7.04 4.47 16.96
CA TYR A 82 7.89 5.65 16.83
C TYR A 82 7.24 6.90 17.43
N ASP A 83 5.96 7.10 17.17
CA ASP A 83 5.23 8.25 17.70
C ASP A 83 5.18 8.22 19.24
N GLU A 84 4.98 7.05 19.83
CA GLU A 84 5.00 6.89 21.27
C GLU A 84 6.41 7.11 21.85
N MET A 85 7.44 6.62 21.17
CA MET A 85 8.83 6.86 21.60
C MET A 85 9.13 8.34 21.69
N LYS A 86 8.67 9.12 20.71
CA LYS A 86 8.87 10.58 20.70
C LYS A 86 8.24 11.27 21.91
N GLN A 87 7.19 10.68 22.46
CA GLN A 87 6.49 11.24 23.63
C GLN A 87 7.11 10.80 24.97
N HIS A 88 8.05 9.84 24.96
CA HIS A 88 8.62 9.25 26.17
C HIS A 88 10.14 9.23 26.16
N LEU A 89 10.77 10.20 25.48
CA LEU A 89 12.22 10.23 25.32
C LEU A 89 13.00 10.34 26.64
N SER A 90 12.37 10.91 27.68
CA SER A 90 12.98 11.07 28.99
C SER A 90 12.83 9.84 29.89
N ASN A 91 12.18 8.77 29.41
CA ASN A 91 11.93 7.56 30.19
C ASN A 91 12.65 6.36 29.53
N PRO A 92 13.91 6.07 29.96
CA PRO A 92 14.69 5.00 29.35
C PRO A 92 14.06 3.61 29.43
N GLU A 93 13.39 3.30 30.54
CA GLU A 93 12.73 2.00 30.69
C GLU A 93 11.59 1.83 29.66
N GLN A 94 10.81 2.88 29.43
CA GLN A 94 9.75 2.84 28.45
C GLN A 94 10.31 2.73 27.03
N ILE A 95 11.41 3.43 26.74
CA ILE A 95 12.08 3.37 25.45
C ILE A 95 12.57 1.94 25.18
N GLN A 96 13.10 1.25 26.19
CA GLN A 96 13.53 -0.14 26.04
C GLN A 96 12.37 -1.06 25.65
N ARG A 97 11.18 -0.84 26.22
CA ARG A 97 9.99 -1.63 25.87
C ARG A 97 9.59 -1.41 24.40
N TYR A 98 9.64 -0.16 23.95
CA TYR A 98 9.34 0.14 22.55
C TYR A 98 10.34 -0.49 21.60
N ILE A 99 11.63 -0.47 21.95
CA ILE A 99 12.66 -1.14 21.17
C ILE A 99 12.38 -2.64 21.07
N GLN A 100 11.99 -3.27 22.18
CA GLN A 100 11.64 -4.69 22.15
C GLN A 100 10.45 -4.95 21.24
N GLN A 101 9.42 -4.08 21.28
CA GLN A 101 8.28 -4.22 20.39
C GLN A 101 8.68 -4.11 18.92
N LEU A 102 9.62 -3.22 18.60
CA LEU A 102 10.14 -3.09 17.24
C LEU A 102 10.89 -4.36 16.81
N GLU A 103 11.71 -4.90 17.69
CA GLU A 103 12.43 -6.14 17.41
C GLU A 103 11.47 -7.30 17.17
N ASP A 104 10.36 -7.34 17.92
CA ASP A 104 9.35 -8.40 17.78
C ASP A 104 8.60 -8.31 16.45
N LEU A 105 8.62 -7.16 15.76
CA LEU A 105 8.01 -6.99 14.44
C LEU A 105 8.87 -7.60 13.32
N GLU A 106 10.12 -7.81 13.55
CA GLU A 106 11.06 -8.35 12.56
C GLU A 106 11.06 -9.91 12.52
#